data_7ef347dd1392e3c2e91b6ce6b3070ec6
#
_entry.id   7ef347dd1392e3c2e91b6ce6b3070ec6
#
_cell.length_a   1.000
_cell.length_b   1.000
_cell.length_c   1.000
_cell.angle_alpha   90.00
_cell.angle_beta   90.00
_cell.angle_gamma   90.00
#
_symmetry.space_group_name_H-M   'P 1'
#
loop_
_entity.id
_entity.type
_entity.pdbx_description
1 polymer ?
#
loop_
_entity_poly.entity_id
_entity_poly.type
_entity_poly.pdbx_seq_one_letter_code
_entity_poly.pdbx_strand_id
1 'polypeptide(L)'
;MLLNLLAVMKKILLPVLWILILFFAYKLFYSIYDPILFNNVKVERYADVISNLKDIGKAQVAHKSVNGYYAQDFKSLVKIIDTAEYVIVEKRDSSYLEYDRTYRIDMLREVQIVDTLGFVSVKDSLFGESDQYMTMMKVPVKGIDTSFVM
;
A
#
# COMPACT_ATOMS: atom_id res chain seq x y z
N MET A 1 33.72 -63.54 24.65
CA MET A 1 34.21 -62.62 23.59
C MET A 1 33.12 -61.75 23.03
N LEU A 2 31.94 -62.26 22.70
CA LEU A 2 30.80 -61.51 22.14
C LEU A 2 30.23 -60.43 23.13
N LEU A 3 30.15 -60.71 24.43
CA LEU A 3 29.64 -59.76 25.41
C LEU A 3 30.51 -58.50 25.56
N ASN A 4 31.83 -58.64 25.48
CA ASN A 4 32.76 -57.50 25.54
C ASN A 4 32.70 -56.66 24.24
N LEU A 5 32.45 -57.26 23.09
CA LEU A 5 32.28 -56.58 21.83
C LEU A 5 30.99 -55.73 21.85
N LEU A 6 29.89 -56.28 22.36
CA LEU A 6 28.60 -55.59 22.54
C LEU A 6 28.72 -54.42 23.52
N ALA A 7 29.48 -54.56 24.60
CA ALA A 7 29.71 -53.47 25.57
C ALA A 7 30.54 -52.32 24.99
N VAL A 8 31.54 -52.63 24.16
CA VAL A 8 32.36 -51.62 23.47
C VAL A 8 31.52 -50.91 22.38
N MET A 9 30.70 -51.63 21.62
CA MET A 9 29.80 -51.03 20.62
C MET A 9 28.81 -50.09 21.27
N LYS A 10 28.20 -50.42 22.41
CA LYS A 10 27.28 -49.51 23.13
C LYS A 10 27.99 -48.26 23.62
N LYS A 11 29.24 -48.34 24.07
CA LYS A 11 30.04 -47.17 24.51
C LYS A 11 30.35 -46.19 23.37
N ILE A 12 30.51 -46.69 22.14
CA ILE A 12 30.75 -45.85 20.98
C ILE A 12 29.45 -45.37 20.36
N LEU A 13 28.40 -46.17 20.34
CA LEU A 13 27.12 -45.88 19.73
C LEU A 13 26.40 -44.70 20.50
N LEU A 14 26.52 -44.69 21.81
CA LEU A 14 25.84 -43.66 22.62
C LEU A 14 26.32 -42.25 22.31
N PRO A 15 27.63 -41.92 22.28
CA PRO A 15 28.07 -40.57 21.94
C PRO A 15 27.79 -40.21 20.46
N VAL A 16 27.88 -41.19 19.55
CA VAL A 16 27.52 -40.98 18.13
C VAL A 16 26.03 -40.59 18.00
N LEU A 17 25.16 -41.27 18.75
CA LEU A 17 23.73 -40.95 18.77
C LEU A 17 23.47 -39.52 19.29
N TRP A 18 24.17 -39.10 20.37
CA TRP A 18 24.06 -37.74 20.89
C TRP A 18 24.52 -36.68 19.88
N ILE A 19 25.62 -36.91 19.14
CA ILE A 19 26.08 -36.03 18.08
C ILE A 19 25.03 -35.93 16.97
N LEU A 20 24.43 -37.07 16.60
CA LEU A 20 23.41 -37.11 15.57
C LEU A 20 22.16 -36.32 15.99
N ILE A 21 21.72 -36.44 17.24
CA ILE A 21 20.59 -35.70 17.80
C ILE A 21 20.86 -34.21 17.76
N LEU A 22 22.03 -33.77 18.19
CA LEU A 22 22.42 -32.36 18.15
C LEU A 22 22.47 -31.82 16.74
N PHE A 23 22.99 -32.61 15.79
CA PHE A 23 23.01 -32.24 14.37
C PHE A 23 21.61 -32.06 13.79
N PHE A 24 20.70 -32.99 14.05
CA PHE A 24 19.32 -32.86 13.60
C PHE A 24 18.60 -31.72 14.29
N ALA A 25 18.80 -31.51 15.60
CA ALA A 25 18.22 -30.37 16.32
C ALA A 25 18.66 -29.04 15.70
N TYR A 26 19.96 -28.90 15.38
CA TYR A 26 20.50 -27.74 14.69
C TYR A 26 19.85 -27.53 13.31
N LYS A 27 19.75 -28.60 12.50
CA LYS A 27 19.10 -28.53 11.19
C LYS A 27 17.63 -28.16 11.26
N LEU A 28 16.89 -28.70 12.22
CA LEU A 28 15.49 -28.35 12.46
C LEU A 28 15.34 -26.89 12.87
N PHE A 29 16.21 -26.41 13.75
CA PHE A 29 16.18 -24.99 14.17
C PHE A 29 16.36 -24.05 12.99
N TYR A 30 17.38 -24.25 12.15
CA TYR A 30 17.60 -23.43 10.97
C TYR A 30 16.48 -23.56 9.91
N SER A 31 15.93 -24.75 9.74
CA SER A 31 14.82 -24.99 8.81
C SER A 31 13.56 -24.17 9.15
N ILE A 32 13.37 -23.81 10.43
CA ILE A 32 12.22 -23.00 10.87
C ILE A 32 12.62 -21.52 10.91
N TYR A 33 13.83 -21.22 11.34
CA TYR A 33 14.27 -19.83 11.58
C TYR A 33 14.47 -19.04 10.28
N ASP A 34 15.08 -19.65 9.26
CA ASP A 34 15.35 -18.99 7.97
C ASP A 34 14.09 -18.51 7.25
N PRO A 35 13.01 -19.30 7.12
CA PRO A 35 11.79 -18.82 6.48
C PRO A 35 11.08 -17.73 7.30
N ILE A 36 11.20 -17.72 8.63
CA ILE A 36 10.64 -16.65 9.46
C ILE A 36 11.35 -15.33 9.19
N LEU A 37 12.69 -15.32 9.17
CA LEU A 37 13.49 -14.14 8.84
C LEU A 37 13.16 -13.62 7.44
N PHE A 38 13.12 -14.51 6.46
CA PHE A 38 12.76 -14.14 5.09
C PHE A 38 11.36 -13.52 5.01
N ASN A 39 10.37 -14.12 5.67
CA ASN A 39 9.01 -13.59 5.68
C ASN A 39 8.92 -12.21 6.35
N ASN A 40 9.63 -11.98 7.44
CA ASN A 40 9.65 -10.69 8.09
C ASN A 40 10.21 -9.58 7.18
N VAL A 41 11.34 -9.85 6.53
CA VAL A 41 11.93 -8.90 5.56
C VAL A 41 11.01 -8.68 4.36
N LYS A 42 10.37 -9.75 3.86
CA LYS A 42 9.43 -9.68 2.76
C LYS A 42 8.21 -8.81 3.10
N VAL A 43 7.60 -9.04 4.27
CA VAL A 43 6.42 -8.28 4.72
C VAL A 43 6.76 -6.79 4.87
N GLU A 44 7.91 -6.47 5.44
CA GLU A 44 8.36 -5.09 5.60
C GLU A 44 8.55 -4.40 4.23
N ARG A 45 9.24 -5.04 3.29
CA ARG A 45 9.41 -4.50 1.93
C ARG A 45 8.10 -4.35 1.17
N TYR A 46 7.18 -5.30 1.33
CA TYR A 46 5.87 -5.21 0.71
C TYR A 46 5.02 -4.10 1.31
N ALA A 47 5.15 -3.82 2.60
CA ALA A 47 4.45 -2.72 3.24
C ALA A 47 4.85 -1.37 2.61
N ASP A 48 6.14 -1.14 2.37
CA ASP A 48 6.64 0.07 1.71
C ASP A 48 6.11 0.20 0.27
N VAL A 49 6.17 -0.89 -0.51
CA VAL A 49 5.63 -0.91 -1.88
C VAL A 49 4.12 -0.65 -1.89
N ILE A 50 3.37 -1.30 -1.01
CA ILE A 50 1.92 -1.14 -0.91
C ILE A 50 1.56 0.30 -0.52
N SER A 51 2.32 0.92 0.38
CA SER A 51 2.13 2.32 0.75
C SER A 51 2.31 3.23 -0.46
N ASN A 52 3.42 3.09 -1.18
CA ASN A 52 3.69 3.88 -2.36
C ASN A 52 2.64 3.68 -3.47
N LEU A 53 2.21 2.43 -3.70
CA LEU A 53 1.14 2.13 -4.66
C LEU A 53 -0.21 2.75 -4.27
N LYS A 54 -0.53 2.78 -2.97
CA LYS A 54 -1.74 3.47 -2.48
C LYS A 54 -1.66 4.97 -2.75
N ASP A 55 -0.50 5.58 -2.55
CA ASP A 55 -0.31 7.01 -2.77
C ASP A 55 -0.34 7.35 -4.26
N ILE A 56 0.25 6.52 -5.12
CA ILE A 56 0.07 6.62 -6.58
C ILE A 56 -1.41 6.48 -6.96
N GLY A 57 -2.13 5.53 -6.36
CA GLY A 57 -3.56 5.34 -6.60
C GLY A 57 -4.39 6.58 -6.24
N LYS A 58 -4.14 7.19 -5.07
CA LYS A 58 -4.78 8.45 -4.66
C LYS A 58 -4.46 9.58 -5.64
N ALA A 59 -3.19 9.73 -6.03
CA ALA A 59 -2.76 10.72 -6.99
C ALA A 59 -3.41 10.54 -8.37
N GLN A 60 -3.57 9.31 -8.84
CA GLN A 60 -4.27 9.00 -10.07
C GLN A 60 -5.76 9.34 -10.04
N VAL A 61 -6.42 9.07 -8.90
CA VAL A 61 -7.82 9.48 -8.70
C VAL A 61 -7.94 11.01 -8.72
N ALA A 62 -7.00 11.70 -8.08
CA ALA A 62 -6.93 13.16 -8.11
C ALA A 62 -6.75 13.70 -9.53
N HIS A 63 -5.81 13.12 -10.29
CA HIS A 63 -5.60 13.49 -11.70
C HIS A 63 -6.87 13.31 -12.53
N LYS A 64 -7.58 12.19 -12.32
CA LYS A 64 -8.83 11.93 -13.02
C LYS A 64 -9.93 12.90 -12.64
N SER A 65 -10.01 13.32 -11.36
CA SER A 65 -11.04 14.27 -10.91
C SER A 65 -10.84 15.67 -11.51
N VAL A 66 -9.59 16.07 -11.77
CA VAL A 66 -9.26 17.36 -12.36
C VAL A 66 -9.34 17.34 -13.89
N ASN A 67 -8.74 16.32 -14.53
CA ASN A 67 -8.59 16.27 -15.99
C ASN A 67 -9.59 15.36 -16.71
N GLY A 68 -10.33 14.52 -15.97
CA GLY A 68 -11.28 13.55 -16.53
C GLY A 68 -10.66 12.20 -16.97
N TYR A 69 -9.33 12.09 -17.02
CA TYR A 69 -8.61 10.87 -17.40
C TYR A 69 -7.43 10.59 -16.48
N TYR A 70 -6.90 9.37 -16.51
CA TYR A 70 -5.73 8.97 -15.72
C TYR A 70 -4.43 9.44 -16.38
N ALA A 71 -3.42 9.78 -15.57
CA ALA A 71 -2.11 10.12 -16.07
C ALA A 71 -1.43 8.89 -16.72
N GLN A 72 -0.82 9.10 -17.88
CA GLN A 72 -0.04 8.06 -18.57
C GLN A 72 1.40 8.00 -18.05
N ASP A 73 1.95 9.15 -17.64
CA ASP A 73 3.32 9.30 -17.19
C ASP A 73 3.37 9.77 -15.74
N PHE A 74 4.39 9.32 -15.01
CA PHE A 74 4.63 9.76 -13.64
C PHE A 74 4.93 11.25 -13.55
N LYS A 75 5.67 11.80 -14.53
CA LYS A 75 5.97 13.24 -14.60
C LYS A 75 4.70 14.09 -14.68
N SER A 76 3.74 13.65 -15.48
CA SER A 76 2.43 14.32 -15.60
C SER A 76 1.66 14.27 -14.28
N LEU A 77 1.75 13.13 -13.58
CA LEU A 77 1.11 12.94 -12.28
C LEU A 77 1.68 13.90 -11.23
N VAL A 78 3.01 13.96 -11.11
CA VAL A 78 3.69 14.88 -10.17
C VAL A 78 3.35 16.33 -10.50
N LYS A 79 3.38 16.71 -11.77
CA LYS A 79 3.04 18.09 -12.20
C LYS A 79 1.63 18.48 -11.76
N ILE A 80 0.66 17.61 -11.91
CA ILE A 80 -0.73 17.88 -11.50
C ILE A 80 -0.85 18.01 -9.99
N ILE A 81 -0.16 17.18 -9.22
CA ILE A 81 -0.15 17.29 -7.76
C ILE A 81 0.35 18.66 -7.32
N ASP A 82 1.40 19.18 -7.99
CA ASP A 82 1.99 20.48 -7.66
C ASP A 82 1.16 21.68 -8.10
N THR A 83 0.41 21.57 -9.21
CA THR A 83 -0.22 22.73 -9.85
C THR A 83 -1.74 22.75 -9.79
N ALA A 84 -2.38 21.61 -9.54
CA ALA A 84 -3.83 21.52 -9.57
C ALA A 84 -4.47 21.83 -8.21
N GLU A 85 -5.70 22.34 -8.31
CA GLU A 85 -6.55 22.65 -7.16
C GLU A 85 -7.89 21.92 -7.28
N TYR A 86 -8.42 21.48 -6.15
CA TYR A 86 -9.77 20.98 -6.04
C TYR A 86 -10.73 22.14 -5.79
N VAL A 87 -11.85 22.10 -6.47
CA VAL A 87 -12.98 23.00 -6.18
C VAL A 87 -13.80 22.38 -5.06
N ILE A 88 -13.91 23.10 -3.95
CA ILE A 88 -14.82 22.72 -2.88
C ILE A 88 -16.20 23.28 -3.20
N VAL A 89 -17.17 22.38 -3.34
CA VAL A 89 -18.56 22.76 -3.63
C VAL A 89 -19.49 22.32 -2.51
N GLU A 90 -20.40 23.18 -2.13
CA GLU A 90 -21.54 22.85 -1.29
C GLU A 90 -22.72 22.49 -2.20
N LYS A 91 -23.32 21.33 -1.98
CA LYS A 91 -24.53 20.89 -2.67
C LYS A 91 -25.69 20.95 -1.71
N ARG A 92 -26.69 21.76 -2.06
CA ARG A 92 -27.93 21.88 -1.29
C ARG A 92 -29.10 21.49 -2.17
N ASP A 93 -29.94 20.62 -1.66
CA ASP A 93 -31.20 20.29 -2.32
C ASP A 93 -32.21 21.40 -2.04
N SER A 94 -32.82 21.92 -3.08
CA SER A 94 -33.85 22.95 -3.03
C SER A 94 -35.01 22.51 -3.87
N SER A 95 -36.19 23.04 -3.57
CA SER A 95 -37.40 22.78 -4.33
C SER A 95 -38.13 24.07 -4.64
N TYR A 96 -38.69 24.13 -5.84
CA TYR A 96 -39.56 25.25 -6.25
C TYR A 96 -40.80 24.72 -6.93
N LEU A 97 -41.86 25.53 -6.91
CA LEU A 97 -43.08 25.21 -7.62
C LEU A 97 -42.98 25.69 -9.07
N GLU A 98 -43.20 24.79 -10.02
CA GLU A 98 -43.26 25.08 -11.45
C GLU A 98 -44.64 24.73 -11.95
N TYR A 99 -45.33 25.70 -12.65
CA TYR A 99 -46.62 25.48 -13.23
C TYR A 99 -46.55 24.59 -14.46
N ASP A 100 -47.13 23.38 -14.36
CA ASP A 100 -47.22 22.48 -15.49
C ASP A 100 -48.47 22.85 -16.33
N ARG A 101 -48.23 23.25 -17.58
CA ARG A 101 -49.30 23.63 -18.53
C ARG A 101 -50.16 22.47 -18.99
N THR A 102 -49.65 21.24 -18.91
CA THR A 102 -50.37 20.05 -19.34
C THR A 102 -51.42 19.65 -18.31
N TYR A 103 -51.05 19.64 -17.06
CA TYR A 103 -51.90 19.28 -15.94
C TYR A 103 -52.61 20.47 -15.27
N ARG A 104 -52.21 21.69 -15.63
CA ARG A 104 -52.75 22.98 -15.08
C ARG A 104 -52.63 23.05 -13.55
N ILE A 105 -51.57 22.48 -12.99
CA ILE A 105 -51.28 22.49 -11.55
C ILE A 105 -49.82 22.91 -11.30
N ASP A 106 -49.54 23.42 -10.12
CA ASP A 106 -48.17 23.66 -9.68
C ASP A 106 -47.57 22.34 -9.21
N MET A 107 -46.46 21.94 -9.85
CA MET A 107 -45.70 20.74 -9.51
C MET A 107 -44.41 21.13 -8.79
N LEU A 108 -44.09 20.42 -7.69
CA LEU A 108 -42.85 20.60 -6.98
C LEU A 108 -41.68 20.01 -7.82
N ARG A 109 -40.74 20.88 -8.18
CA ARG A 109 -39.50 20.50 -8.83
C ARG A 109 -38.35 20.57 -7.84
N GLU A 110 -37.62 19.47 -7.72
CA GLU A 110 -36.38 19.40 -6.95
C GLU A 110 -35.21 19.82 -7.83
N VAL A 111 -34.36 20.69 -7.29
CA VAL A 111 -33.14 21.16 -7.94
C VAL A 111 -31.99 21.14 -6.96
N GLN A 112 -30.83 20.71 -7.41
CA GLN A 112 -29.61 20.75 -6.60
C GLN A 112 -28.88 22.04 -6.91
N ILE A 113 -28.74 22.87 -5.89
CA ILE A 113 -27.93 24.11 -5.96
C ILE A 113 -26.50 23.73 -5.59
N VAL A 114 -25.55 24.13 -6.44
CA VAL A 114 -24.11 23.87 -6.26
C VAL A 114 -23.41 25.21 -6.11
N ASP A 115 -22.95 25.51 -4.90
CA ASP A 115 -22.21 26.72 -4.58
C ASP A 115 -20.72 26.41 -4.42
N THR A 116 -19.85 27.19 -5.03
CA THR A 116 -18.39 27.06 -4.89
C THR A 116 -17.93 27.77 -3.64
N LEU A 117 -17.40 27.02 -2.66
CA LEU A 117 -16.90 27.55 -1.39
C LEU A 117 -15.45 28.01 -1.45
N GLY A 118 -14.63 27.37 -2.31
CA GLY A 118 -13.21 27.70 -2.40
C GLY A 118 -12.40 26.68 -3.21
N PHE A 119 -11.10 26.89 -3.18
CA PHE A 119 -10.12 26.03 -3.84
C PHE A 119 -9.11 25.50 -2.80
N VAL A 120 -8.69 24.24 -2.94
CA VAL A 120 -7.67 23.61 -2.10
C VAL A 120 -6.67 22.90 -3.00
N SER A 121 -5.37 23.13 -2.75
CA SER A 121 -4.31 22.45 -3.48
C SER A 121 -4.44 20.92 -3.36
N VAL A 122 -4.27 20.23 -4.49
CA VAL A 122 -4.25 18.76 -4.53
C VAL A 122 -3.12 18.22 -3.63
N LYS A 123 -1.94 18.87 -3.66
CA LYS A 123 -0.80 18.54 -2.81
C LYS A 123 -1.19 18.56 -1.33
N ASP A 124 -1.77 19.67 -0.87
CA ASP A 124 -2.13 19.84 0.55
C ASP A 124 -3.21 18.85 0.99
N SER A 125 -4.16 18.57 0.11
CA SER A 125 -5.24 17.62 0.39
C SER A 125 -4.77 16.16 0.50
N LEU A 126 -3.77 15.74 -0.29
CA LEU A 126 -3.33 14.34 -0.36
C LEU A 126 -2.09 14.05 0.48
N PHE A 127 -1.13 14.98 0.52
CA PHE A 127 0.20 14.77 1.09
C PHE A 127 0.55 15.78 2.20
N GLY A 128 -0.25 16.86 2.36
CA GLY A 128 0.06 17.94 3.28
C GLY A 128 1.42 18.59 2.96
N GLU A 129 2.27 18.73 3.97
CA GLU A 129 3.61 19.28 3.81
C GLU A 129 4.66 18.26 3.31
N SER A 130 4.26 17.00 3.08
CA SER A 130 5.19 15.93 2.68
C SER A 130 5.46 15.93 1.17
N ASP A 131 6.75 15.80 0.81
CA ASP A 131 7.19 15.67 -0.59
C ASP A 131 7.32 14.20 -1.03
N GLN A 132 6.66 13.27 -0.33
CA GLN A 132 6.72 11.82 -0.63
C GLN A 132 6.25 11.49 -2.05
N TYR A 133 5.34 12.31 -2.62
CA TYR A 133 4.86 12.13 -3.99
C TYR A 133 5.96 12.18 -5.05
N MET A 134 7.09 12.85 -4.80
CA MET A 134 8.24 12.88 -5.73
C MET A 134 9.01 11.56 -5.77
N THR A 135 8.95 10.80 -4.68
CA THR A 135 9.74 9.56 -4.52
C THR A 135 8.90 8.29 -4.53
N MET A 136 7.56 8.39 -4.66
CA MET A 136 6.67 7.24 -4.56
C MET A 136 6.86 6.17 -5.66
N MET A 137 7.56 6.49 -6.79
CA MET A 137 8.00 5.48 -7.74
C MET A 137 9.24 4.70 -7.32
N LYS A 138 9.95 5.17 -6.29
CA LYS A 138 11.18 4.55 -5.84
C LYS A 138 10.90 3.73 -4.60
N VAL A 139 11.31 2.48 -4.61
CA VAL A 139 11.22 1.61 -3.43
C VAL A 139 12.61 1.53 -2.78
N PRO A 140 12.78 2.06 -1.56
CA PRO A 140 14.05 1.91 -0.85
C PRO A 140 14.25 0.45 -0.47
N VAL A 141 15.43 -0.09 -0.73
CA VAL A 141 15.80 -1.44 -0.30
C VAL A 141 16.66 -1.33 0.95
N LYS A 142 16.16 -1.77 2.09
CA LYS A 142 16.94 -1.76 3.35
C LYS A 142 18.23 -2.56 3.19
N GLY A 143 19.36 -1.93 3.55
CA GLY A 143 20.69 -2.51 3.51
C GLY A 143 21.45 -2.36 2.19
N ILE A 144 20.89 -1.65 1.21
CA ILE A 144 21.53 -1.32 -0.05
C ILE A 144 21.24 0.15 -0.36
N ASP A 145 22.26 0.92 -0.71
CA ASP A 145 22.13 2.37 -1.06
C ASP A 145 21.45 2.61 -2.44
N THR A 146 20.67 1.66 -2.91
CA THR A 146 19.96 1.75 -4.18
C THR A 146 18.46 1.62 -3.99
N SER A 147 17.71 2.40 -4.76
CA SER A 147 16.25 2.29 -4.86
C SER A 147 15.89 1.73 -6.23
N PHE A 148 14.89 0.86 -6.27
CA PHE A 148 14.32 0.38 -7.52
C PHE A 148 13.15 1.27 -7.94
N VAL A 149 13.00 1.48 -9.26
CA VAL A 149 11.87 2.18 -9.86
C VAL A 149 10.80 1.14 -10.18
N MET A 150 9.56 1.40 -9.78
CA MET A 150 8.39 0.58 -10.11
C MET A 150 7.93 0.80 -11.54
#